data_f7d2ea8971b146094af8edc7cd7a98c0
#
_entry.id   f7d2ea8971b146094af8edc7cd7a98c0
#
_cell.length_a   1.000
_cell.length_b   1.000
_cell.length_c   1.000
_cell.angle_alpha   90.00
_cell.angle_beta   90.00
_cell.angle_gamma   90.00
#
_symmetry.space_group_name_H-M   'P 1'
#
loop_
_entity.id
_entity.type
_entity.pdbx_description
1 polymer ?
#
loop_
_entity_poly.entity_id
_entity_poly.type
_entity_poly.pdbx_seq_one_letter_code
_entity_poly.pdbx_strand_id
1 'polypeptide(L)'
;AFPLGKLSIVMPLGISFYTFQTMSYVIDVYQKKYEPETNIFRLALFTAYLPQLLQGPIGRYDRLAPQLFEPHDFNLKNIEYGAQRIAWGLAKKLILADRAYVFSKAVFADLNTYSGMYVIVALLTFSIYEYCDFSGGIDVVIGVSELFGIRLDENFRQPYFSKSIGEFWRRWHITLGTWMKDYIFYPFSISKKMLAFGKKAKKIFGKKTGKILPICAANLLIFFVVGVWHG
;
A
#
# COMPACT_ATOMS: atom_id res chain seq x y z
N ALA A 1 -7.39 40.81 -20.99
CA ALA A 1 -6.73 39.76 -20.21
C ALA A 1 -7.70 39.40 -19.07
N PHE A 2 -8.28 38.21 -19.10
CA PHE A 2 -9.03 37.68 -17.96
C PHE A 2 -8.03 37.37 -16.84
N PRO A 3 -8.22 37.89 -15.61
CA PRO A 3 -7.40 37.49 -14.50
C PRO A 3 -7.72 35.99 -14.17
N LEU A 4 -6.87 35.10 -14.54
CA LEU A 4 -6.87 33.73 -14.01
C LEU A 4 -6.58 33.86 -12.50
N GLY A 5 -7.65 33.94 -11.70
CA GLY A 5 -7.55 33.88 -10.26
C GLY A 5 -6.72 32.61 -9.89
N LYS A 6 -5.89 32.73 -8.84
CA LYS A 6 -5.13 31.58 -8.33
C LYS A 6 -6.14 30.45 -8.05
N LEU A 7 -6.21 29.47 -8.95
CA LEU A 7 -6.91 28.22 -8.71
C LEU A 7 -6.19 27.53 -7.55
N SER A 8 -6.72 27.64 -6.35
CA SER A 8 -6.30 26.79 -5.23
C SER A 8 -6.86 25.40 -5.49
N ILE A 9 -6.10 24.57 -6.21
CA ILE A 9 -6.48 23.19 -6.43
C ILE A 9 -6.29 22.48 -5.09
N VAL A 10 -7.41 22.20 -4.43
CA VAL A 10 -7.40 21.32 -3.25
C VAL A 10 -7.03 19.92 -3.74
N MET A 11 -5.98 19.34 -3.16
CA MET A 11 -5.55 17.99 -3.51
C MET A 11 -6.70 17.01 -3.25
N PRO A 12 -7.16 16.25 -4.27
CA PRO A 12 -8.26 15.31 -4.08
C PRO A 12 -7.90 14.25 -3.04
N LEU A 13 -8.84 13.97 -2.13
CA LEU A 13 -8.69 12.93 -1.13
C LEU A 13 -8.41 11.58 -1.80
N GLY A 14 -7.40 10.86 -1.30
CA GLY A 14 -7.07 9.51 -1.79
C GLY A 14 -6.39 9.43 -3.14
N ILE A 15 -5.93 10.57 -3.71
CA ILE A 15 -5.31 10.60 -5.06
C ILE A 15 -4.25 9.52 -5.25
N SER A 16 -3.45 9.25 -4.24
CA SER A 16 -2.40 8.23 -4.28
C SER A 16 -2.96 6.83 -4.54
N PHE A 17 -4.02 6.45 -3.82
CA PHE A 17 -4.60 5.09 -3.89
C PHE A 17 -5.32 4.85 -5.21
N TYR A 18 -6.23 5.74 -5.59
CA TYR A 18 -6.97 5.55 -6.85
C TYR A 18 -6.07 5.71 -8.08
N THR A 19 -4.96 6.47 -7.97
CA THR A 19 -3.98 6.54 -9.05
C THR A 19 -3.33 5.19 -9.30
N PHE A 20 -2.83 4.50 -8.28
CA PHE A 20 -2.28 3.15 -8.44
C PHE A 20 -3.31 2.16 -8.99
N GLN A 21 -4.55 2.24 -8.51
CA GLN A 21 -5.64 1.39 -8.96
C GLN A 21 -5.95 1.63 -10.44
N THR A 22 -6.11 2.88 -10.85
CA THR A 22 -6.36 3.28 -12.24
C THR A 22 -5.18 2.93 -13.15
N MET A 23 -3.94 3.22 -12.72
CA MET A 23 -2.75 2.87 -13.50
C MET A 23 -2.64 1.37 -13.74
N SER A 24 -2.89 0.55 -12.71
CA SER A 24 -2.85 -0.90 -12.88
C SER A 24 -3.92 -1.37 -13.89
N TYR A 25 -5.13 -0.82 -13.84
CA TYR A 25 -6.18 -1.11 -14.81
C TYR A 25 -5.76 -0.77 -16.24
N VAL A 26 -5.25 0.45 -16.48
CA VAL A 26 -4.82 0.90 -17.81
C VAL A 26 -3.68 0.02 -18.35
N ILE A 27 -2.69 -0.30 -17.51
CA ILE A 27 -1.57 -1.16 -17.90
C ILE A 27 -2.04 -2.57 -18.24
N ASP A 28 -2.92 -3.15 -17.41
CA ASP A 28 -3.41 -4.51 -17.60
C ASP A 28 -4.30 -4.64 -18.87
N VAL A 29 -5.14 -3.64 -19.17
CA VAL A 29 -5.89 -3.57 -20.43
C VAL A 29 -4.95 -3.42 -21.62
N TYR A 30 -3.94 -2.52 -21.52
CA TYR A 30 -2.93 -2.37 -22.58
C TYR A 30 -2.17 -3.68 -22.85
N GLN A 31 -1.89 -4.44 -21.82
CA GLN A 31 -1.24 -5.76 -21.90
C GLN A 31 -2.20 -6.88 -22.34
N LYS A 32 -3.46 -6.54 -22.61
CA LYS A 32 -4.52 -7.51 -23.00
C LYS A 32 -4.77 -8.60 -21.95
N LYS A 33 -4.60 -8.26 -20.69
CA LYS A 33 -4.88 -9.19 -19.59
C LYS A 33 -6.37 -9.41 -19.41
N TYR A 34 -7.17 -8.38 -19.69
CA TYR A 34 -8.63 -8.41 -19.78
C TYR A 34 -9.15 -7.33 -20.72
N GLU A 35 -10.39 -7.48 -21.16
CA GLU A 35 -11.06 -6.50 -22.02
C GLU A 35 -11.35 -5.20 -21.28
N PRO A 36 -11.33 -4.04 -21.97
CA PRO A 36 -11.65 -2.77 -21.35
C PRO A 36 -13.12 -2.70 -20.93
N GLU A 37 -13.36 -2.14 -19.73
CA GLU A 37 -14.71 -1.83 -19.28
C GLU A 37 -15.29 -0.67 -20.12
N THR A 38 -16.43 -0.95 -20.76
CA THR A 38 -17.12 0.03 -21.64
C THR A 38 -18.10 0.92 -20.88
N ASN A 39 -18.53 0.49 -19.69
CA ASN A 39 -19.43 1.25 -18.86
C ASN A 39 -18.65 2.19 -17.92
N ILE A 40 -18.70 3.50 -18.22
CA ILE A 40 -17.99 4.52 -17.44
C ILE A 40 -18.40 4.55 -15.97
N PHE A 41 -19.64 4.22 -15.62
CA PHE A 41 -20.11 4.20 -14.24
C PHE A 41 -19.54 3.01 -13.46
N ARG A 42 -19.38 1.86 -14.10
CA ARG A 42 -18.70 0.70 -13.51
C ARG A 42 -17.22 1.00 -13.28
N LEU A 43 -16.55 1.62 -14.25
CA LEU A 43 -15.17 2.02 -14.11
C LEU A 43 -15.01 3.07 -13.00
N ALA A 44 -15.91 4.04 -12.93
CA ALA A 44 -15.94 5.05 -11.86
C ALA A 44 -16.17 4.41 -10.49
N LEU A 45 -17.09 3.45 -10.37
CA LEU A 45 -17.32 2.71 -9.13
C LEU A 45 -16.07 1.95 -8.68
N PHE A 46 -15.38 1.27 -9.61
CA PHE A 46 -14.14 0.58 -9.31
C PHE A 46 -13.04 1.55 -8.82
N THR A 47 -12.84 2.68 -9.51
CA THR A 47 -11.77 3.62 -9.19
C THR A 47 -12.05 4.46 -7.94
N ALA A 48 -13.31 4.77 -7.68
CA ALA A 48 -13.76 5.63 -6.58
C ALA A 48 -14.53 4.86 -5.50
N TYR A 49 -14.26 3.57 -5.32
CA TYR A 49 -14.91 2.77 -4.28
C TYR A 49 -14.65 3.38 -2.90
N LEU A 50 -15.71 3.97 -2.34
CA LEU A 50 -15.64 4.88 -1.19
C LEU A 50 -14.88 4.33 0.02
N PRO A 51 -15.10 3.06 0.46
CA PRO A 51 -14.42 2.55 1.65
C PRO A 51 -12.90 2.60 1.56
N GLN A 52 -12.31 2.33 0.39
CA GLN A 52 -10.85 2.30 0.20
C GLN A 52 -10.26 3.61 -0.34
N LEU A 53 -11.10 4.63 -0.63
CA LEU A 53 -10.66 5.84 -1.31
C LEU A 53 -9.61 6.61 -0.51
N LEU A 54 -9.80 6.75 0.81
CA LEU A 54 -8.90 7.50 1.68
C LEU A 54 -7.66 6.70 2.08
N GLN A 55 -7.86 5.48 2.46
CA GLN A 55 -6.83 4.56 2.96
C GLN A 55 -7.35 3.15 2.82
N GLY A 56 -6.75 2.32 1.96
CA GLY A 56 -7.23 0.97 1.78
C GLY A 56 -6.23 0.10 1.02
N PRO A 57 -6.52 -1.19 0.90
CA PRO A 57 -5.76 -2.04 0.01
C PRO A 57 -5.88 -1.55 -1.44
N ILE A 58 -4.78 -1.57 -2.21
CA ILE A 58 -4.82 -1.21 -3.63
C ILE A 58 -5.53 -2.32 -4.39
N GLY A 59 -6.79 -2.08 -4.75
CA GLY A 59 -7.64 -3.05 -5.42
C GLY A 59 -7.16 -3.37 -6.84
N ARG A 60 -7.23 -4.64 -7.22
CA ARG A 60 -7.02 -5.08 -8.61
C ARG A 60 -8.36 -5.23 -9.31
N TYR A 61 -8.41 -4.83 -10.59
CA TYR A 61 -9.67 -4.85 -11.34
C TYR A 61 -10.27 -6.27 -11.43
N ASP A 62 -9.44 -7.27 -11.70
CA ASP A 62 -9.84 -8.67 -11.81
C ASP A 62 -10.41 -9.27 -10.51
N ARG A 63 -10.12 -8.69 -9.35
CA ARG A 63 -10.60 -9.17 -8.04
C ARG A 63 -11.73 -8.33 -7.46
N LEU A 64 -11.63 -7.01 -7.59
CA LEU A 64 -12.56 -6.09 -6.97
C LEU A 64 -13.78 -5.80 -7.85
N ALA A 65 -13.57 -5.56 -9.16
CA ALA A 65 -14.64 -5.17 -10.05
C ALA A 65 -15.78 -6.22 -10.16
N PRO A 66 -15.52 -7.54 -10.26
CA PRO A 66 -16.60 -8.52 -10.23
C PRO A 66 -17.47 -8.41 -8.99
N GLN A 67 -16.86 -8.27 -7.83
CA GLN A 67 -17.60 -8.12 -6.55
C GLN A 67 -18.43 -6.83 -6.52
N LEU A 68 -17.95 -5.73 -7.11
CA LEU A 68 -18.69 -4.47 -7.14
C LEU A 68 -19.89 -4.49 -8.10
N PHE A 69 -19.85 -5.34 -9.12
CA PHE A 69 -20.86 -5.36 -10.20
C PHE A 69 -21.93 -6.44 -10.01
N GLU A 70 -21.68 -7.38 -9.12
CA GLU A 70 -22.64 -8.42 -8.78
C GLU A 70 -23.57 -7.98 -7.63
N PRO A 71 -24.84 -8.41 -7.63
CA PRO A 71 -25.71 -8.16 -6.48
C PRO A 71 -25.26 -8.98 -5.27
N HIS A 72 -25.35 -8.37 -4.10
CA HIS A 72 -25.03 -9.02 -2.82
C HIS A 72 -26.29 -9.21 -1.99
N ASP A 73 -26.53 -10.43 -1.53
CA ASP A 73 -27.58 -10.72 -0.57
C ASP A 73 -27.21 -10.23 0.83
N PHE A 74 -28.22 -9.82 1.58
CA PHE A 74 -28.05 -9.46 2.98
C PHE A 74 -27.58 -10.67 3.78
N ASN A 75 -26.45 -10.54 4.49
CA ASN A 75 -25.87 -11.61 5.29
C ASN A 75 -25.42 -11.09 6.66
N LEU A 76 -26.09 -11.57 7.72
CA LEU A 76 -25.76 -11.21 9.10
C LEU A 76 -24.31 -11.53 9.49
N LYS A 77 -23.72 -12.60 8.95
CA LYS A 77 -22.31 -12.93 9.21
C LYS A 77 -21.34 -11.88 8.66
N ASN A 78 -21.66 -11.31 7.51
CA ASN A 78 -20.83 -10.21 6.96
C ASN A 78 -20.91 -8.99 7.87
N ILE A 79 -22.08 -8.70 8.44
CA ILE A 79 -22.24 -7.61 9.40
C ILE A 79 -21.47 -7.89 10.68
N GLU A 80 -21.57 -9.10 11.22
CA GLU A 80 -20.85 -9.51 12.44
C GLU A 80 -19.33 -9.40 12.24
N TYR A 81 -18.78 -10.01 11.19
CA TYR A 81 -17.34 -9.95 10.91
C TYR A 81 -16.85 -8.55 10.56
N GLY A 82 -17.62 -7.81 9.77
CA GLY A 82 -17.32 -6.43 9.44
C GLY A 82 -17.26 -5.53 10.68
N ALA A 83 -18.28 -5.63 11.55
CA ALA A 83 -18.33 -4.87 12.79
C ALA A 83 -17.18 -5.23 13.75
N GLN A 84 -16.87 -6.52 13.93
CA GLN A 84 -15.72 -6.96 14.73
C GLN A 84 -14.41 -6.42 14.17
N ARG A 85 -14.24 -6.43 12.84
CA ARG A 85 -13.04 -5.92 12.20
C ARG A 85 -12.90 -4.41 12.35
N ILE A 86 -14.01 -3.66 12.22
CA ILE A 86 -14.04 -2.21 12.48
C ILE A 86 -13.66 -1.93 13.93
N ALA A 87 -14.27 -2.61 14.88
CA ALA A 87 -13.96 -2.43 16.30
C ALA A 87 -12.50 -2.71 16.62
N TRP A 88 -11.93 -3.78 16.03
CA TRP A 88 -10.51 -4.10 16.15
C TRP A 88 -9.60 -3.02 15.55
N GLY A 89 -9.93 -2.52 14.36
CA GLY A 89 -9.20 -1.42 13.73
C GLY A 89 -9.21 -0.15 14.56
N LEU A 90 -10.37 0.24 15.08
CA LEU A 90 -10.52 1.38 15.99
C LEU A 90 -9.76 1.18 17.30
N ALA A 91 -9.77 -0.01 17.87
CA ALA A 91 -9.00 -0.33 19.07
C ALA A 91 -7.49 -0.16 18.83
N LYS A 92 -6.97 -0.64 17.70
CA LYS A 92 -5.56 -0.41 17.34
C LYS A 92 -5.24 1.07 17.19
N LYS A 93 -6.11 1.84 16.52
CA LYS A 93 -5.90 3.28 16.32
C LYS A 93 -5.99 4.05 17.63
N LEU A 94 -7.11 3.96 18.34
CA LEU A 94 -7.43 4.85 19.47
C LEU A 94 -6.72 4.44 20.78
N ILE A 95 -6.54 3.12 20.99
CA ILE A 95 -5.96 2.62 22.26
C ILE A 95 -4.45 2.46 22.15
N LEU A 96 -3.94 1.92 21.03
CA LEU A 96 -2.51 1.63 20.91
C LEU A 96 -1.75 2.75 20.19
N ALA A 97 -2.17 3.12 18.97
CA ALA A 97 -1.44 4.04 18.14
C ALA A 97 -1.39 5.45 18.74
N ASP A 98 -2.54 6.03 19.09
CA ASP A 98 -2.60 7.40 19.60
C ASP A 98 -1.85 7.55 20.92
N ARG A 99 -1.83 6.52 21.78
CA ARG A 99 -1.07 6.55 23.04
C ARG A 99 0.43 6.41 22.80
N ALA A 100 0.84 5.50 21.92
CA ALA A 100 2.24 5.34 21.55
C ALA A 100 2.81 6.61 20.88
N TYR A 101 2.01 7.29 20.06
CA TYR A 101 2.40 8.54 19.41
C TYR A 101 2.68 9.68 20.37
N VAL A 102 1.85 9.85 21.41
CA VAL A 102 2.03 10.93 22.41
C VAL A 102 3.42 10.86 23.03
N PHE A 103 3.86 9.67 23.43
CA PHE A 103 5.18 9.47 24.03
C PHE A 103 6.31 9.71 23.02
N SER A 104 6.27 9.06 21.87
CA SER A 104 7.33 9.20 20.86
C SER A 104 7.45 10.64 20.35
N LYS A 105 6.33 11.33 20.13
CA LYS A 105 6.32 12.73 19.74
C LYS A 105 6.97 13.64 20.79
N ALA A 106 6.68 13.45 22.08
CA ALA A 106 7.27 14.23 23.15
C ALA A 106 8.79 14.07 23.20
N VAL A 107 9.30 12.84 23.09
CA VAL A 107 10.73 12.56 23.10
C VAL A 107 11.43 13.15 21.86
N PHE A 108 10.87 12.97 20.66
CA PHE A 108 11.48 13.48 19.43
C PHE A 108 11.42 15.01 19.30
N ALA A 109 10.50 15.66 20.00
CA ALA A 109 10.42 17.11 20.02
C ALA A 109 11.54 17.78 20.83
N ASP A 110 12.15 17.09 21.80
CA ASP A 110 13.22 17.63 22.66
C ASP A 110 14.28 16.56 22.98
N LEU A 111 15.17 16.30 22.04
CA LEU A 111 16.27 15.35 22.19
C LEU A 111 17.38 15.83 23.13
N ASN A 112 17.38 17.11 23.55
CA ASN A 112 18.31 17.62 24.54
C ASN A 112 17.91 17.19 25.95
N THR A 113 16.61 17.21 26.23
CA THR A 113 16.07 16.74 27.53
C THR A 113 15.96 15.21 27.57
N TYR A 114 15.49 14.59 26.46
CA TYR A 114 15.28 13.15 26.36
C TYR A 114 16.37 12.48 25.53
N SER A 115 17.34 11.85 26.21
CA SER A 115 18.46 11.18 25.56
C SER A 115 18.59 9.71 25.98
N GLY A 116 19.51 8.98 25.37
CA GLY A 116 19.83 7.60 25.73
C GLY A 116 18.64 6.65 25.65
N MET A 117 18.25 6.05 26.77
CA MET A 117 17.17 5.04 26.81
C MET A 117 15.80 5.59 26.38
N TYR A 118 15.51 6.88 26.65
CA TYR A 118 14.27 7.52 26.19
C TYR A 118 14.11 7.44 24.67
N VAL A 119 15.20 7.66 23.92
CA VAL A 119 15.17 7.59 22.44
C VAL A 119 14.90 6.16 21.96
N ILE A 120 15.51 5.15 22.61
CA ILE A 120 15.29 3.74 22.25
C ILE A 120 13.83 3.36 22.48
N VAL A 121 13.25 3.72 23.63
CA VAL A 121 11.84 3.46 23.92
C VAL A 121 10.93 4.24 22.97
N ALA A 122 11.28 5.48 22.62
CA ALA A 122 10.53 6.29 21.66
C ALA A 122 10.53 5.66 20.24
N LEU A 123 11.65 5.09 19.79
CA LEU A 123 11.72 4.36 18.51
C LEU A 123 10.82 3.11 18.50
N LEU A 124 10.80 2.36 19.61
CA LEU A 124 9.93 1.19 19.75
C LEU A 124 8.45 1.58 19.76
N THR A 125 8.09 2.61 20.56
CA THR A 125 6.70 3.10 20.62
C THR A 125 6.28 3.73 19.29
N PHE A 126 7.16 4.42 18.58
CA PHE A 126 6.90 4.92 17.23
C PHE A 126 6.65 3.78 16.23
N SER A 127 7.42 2.69 16.31
CA SER A 127 7.16 1.51 15.47
C SER A 127 5.80 0.87 15.77
N ILE A 128 5.37 0.83 17.04
CA ILE A 128 4.02 0.38 17.42
C ILE A 128 2.97 1.34 16.86
N TYR A 129 3.18 2.64 16.97
CA TYR A 129 2.31 3.67 16.41
C TYR A 129 2.12 3.46 14.90
N GLU A 130 3.20 3.44 14.13
CA GLU A 130 3.16 3.29 12.67
C GLU A 130 2.36 2.04 12.24
N TYR A 131 2.61 0.91 12.89
CA TYR A 131 1.89 -0.31 12.58
C TYR A 131 0.41 -0.25 12.98
N CYS A 132 0.11 0.18 14.19
CA CYS A 132 -1.25 0.18 14.72
C CYS A 132 -2.12 1.25 14.05
N ASP A 133 -1.57 2.41 13.72
CA ASP A 133 -2.25 3.49 13.01
C ASP A 133 -2.64 3.04 11.59
N PHE A 134 -1.66 2.61 10.83
CA PHE A 134 -1.90 2.24 9.45
C PHE A 134 -2.72 0.94 9.33
N SER A 135 -2.35 -0.12 10.05
CA SER A 135 -3.11 -1.37 10.00
C SER A 135 -4.51 -1.23 10.62
N GLY A 136 -4.69 -0.33 11.58
CA GLY A 136 -5.98 -0.02 12.17
C GLY A 136 -6.94 0.62 11.17
N GLY A 137 -6.47 1.63 10.42
CA GLY A 137 -7.25 2.23 9.35
C GLY A 137 -7.59 1.24 8.24
N ILE A 138 -6.65 0.39 7.85
CA ILE A 138 -6.90 -0.70 6.87
C ILE A 138 -7.98 -1.67 7.39
N ASP A 139 -7.94 -2.07 8.66
CA ASP A 139 -8.97 -2.97 9.22
C ASP A 139 -10.36 -2.33 9.22
N VAL A 140 -10.46 -1.04 9.51
CA VAL A 140 -11.73 -0.30 9.41
C VAL A 140 -12.26 -0.36 7.98
N VAL A 141 -11.43 -0.08 6.99
CA VAL A 141 -11.81 -0.10 5.56
C VAL A 141 -12.25 -1.50 5.11
N ILE A 142 -11.48 -2.53 5.47
CA ILE A 142 -11.83 -3.93 5.16
C ILE A 142 -13.14 -4.29 5.84
N GLY A 143 -13.31 -3.92 7.12
CA GLY A 143 -14.53 -4.19 7.87
C GLY A 143 -15.75 -3.51 7.28
N VAL A 144 -15.65 -2.23 6.88
CA VAL A 144 -16.73 -1.51 6.20
C VAL A 144 -17.10 -2.17 4.87
N SER A 145 -16.11 -2.61 4.10
CA SER A 145 -16.36 -3.31 2.83
C SER A 145 -17.05 -4.67 3.06
N GLU A 146 -16.67 -5.40 4.12
CA GLU A 146 -17.29 -6.68 4.49
C GLU A 146 -18.78 -6.51 4.88
N LEU A 147 -19.18 -5.38 5.47
CA LEU A 147 -20.61 -5.08 5.73
C LEU A 147 -21.45 -5.15 4.46
N PHE A 148 -20.87 -4.80 3.31
CA PHE A 148 -21.51 -4.86 1.99
C PHE A 148 -21.25 -6.20 1.26
N GLY A 149 -20.59 -7.16 1.89
CA GLY A 149 -20.23 -8.45 1.29
C GLY A 149 -19.03 -8.37 0.33
N ILE A 150 -18.30 -7.25 0.32
CA ILE A 150 -17.14 -7.04 -0.54
C ILE A 150 -15.86 -7.33 0.24
N ARG A 151 -15.06 -8.26 -0.28
CA ARG A 151 -13.82 -8.70 0.35
C ARG A 151 -12.62 -8.01 -0.28
N LEU A 152 -11.94 -7.20 0.51
CA LEU A 152 -10.70 -6.56 0.12
C LEU A 152 -9.48 -7.44 0.48
N ASP A 153 -8.38 -7.22 -0.24
CA ASP A 153 -7.11 -7.91 0.05
C ASP A 153 -6.52 -7.45 1.40
N GLU A 154 -5.86 -8.37 2.11
CA GLU A 154 -5.13 -8.06 3.34
C GLU A 154 -3.88 -7.23 3.05
N ASN A 155 -3.63 -6.21 3.88
CA ASN A 155 -2.47 -5.34 3.72
C ASN A 155 -1.37 -5.57 4.76
N PHE A 156 -1.70 -6.25 5.86
CA PHE A 156 -0.76 -6.57 6.94
C PHE A 156 -0.96 -8.00 7.45
N ARG A 157 0.14 -8.71 7.69
CA ARG A 157 0.16 -10.06 8.27
C ARG A 157 1.27 -10.19 9.31
N GLN A 158 1.08 -9.57 10.49
CA GLN A 158 2.01 -9.63 11.62
C GLN A 158 3.48 -9.36 11.18
N PRO A 159 3.81 -8.19 10.61
CA PRO A 159 5.12 -7.94 9.98
C PRO A 159 6.28 -8.01 10.95
N TYR A 160 6.11 -7.63 12.22
CA TYR A 160 7.18 -7.63 13.21
C TYR A 160 7.60 -9.03 13.68
N PHE A 161 6.83 -10.08 13.34
CA PHE A 161 7.22 -11.46 13.59
C PHE A 161 7.96 -12.10 12.39
N SER A 162 8.45 -11.29 11.46
CA SER A 162 9.18 -11.77 10.30
C SER A 162 10.60 -12.23 10.68
N LYS A 163 11.05 -13.31 10.06
CA LYS A 163 12.39 -13.89 10.27
C LYS A 163 13.46 -13.29 9.35
N SER A 164 13.07 -12.45 8.41
CA SER A 164 13.98 -11.76 7.47
C SER A 164 13.34 -10.47 6.95
N ILE A 165 14.17 -9.54 6.47
CA ILE A 165 13.72 -8.30 5.81
C ILE A 165 12.85 -8.60 4.58
N GLY A 166 13.18 -9.63 3.80
CA GLY A 166 12.35 -10.03 2.67
C GLY A 166 10.98 -10.57 3.08
N GLU A 167 10.87 -11.22 4.25
CA GLU A 167 9.59 -11.63 4.81
C GLU A 167 8.81 -10.46 5.36
N PHE A 168 9.48 -9.51 6.03
CA PHE A 168 8.87 -8.26 6.51
C PHE A 168 8.11 -7.55 5.38
N TRP A 169 8.74 -7.30 4.24
CA TRP A 169 8.11 -6.63 3.09
C TRP A 169 7.01 -7.46 2.41
N ARG A 170 6.93 -8.76 2.63
CA ARG A 170 5.79 -9.59 2.20
C ARG A 170 4.61 -9.54 3.17
N ARG A 171 4.80 -8.98 4.36
CA ARG A 171 3.80 -8.88 5.43
C ARG A 171 3.38 -7.44 5.74
N TRP A 172 4.17 -6.47 5.31
CA TRP A 172 3.95 -5.03 5.45
C TRP A 172 3.46 -4.42 4.16
N HIS A 173 2.35 -3.68 4.20
CA HIS A 173 1.74 -2.97 3.04
C HIS A 173 1.72 -3.84 1.78
N ILE A 174 1.11 -5.03 1.90
CA ILE A 174 1.20 -6.13 0.94
C ILE A 174 0.73 -5.72 -0.45
N THR A 175 -0.37 -4.94 -0.54
CA THR A 175 -0.93 -4.54 -1.83
C THR A 175 -0.05 -3.56 -2.57
N LEU A 176 0.61 -2.61 -1.88
CA LEU A 176 1.63 -1.74 -2.48
C LEU A 176 2.84 -2.55 -2.93
N GLY A 177 3.36 -3.43 -2.06
CA GLY A 177 4.50 -4.29 -2.40
C GLY A 177 4.25 -5.16 -3.63
N THR A 178 3.05 -5.73 -3.74
CA THR A 178 2.63 -6.51 -4.92
C THR A 178 2.50 -5.63 -6.16
N TRP A 179 1.93 -4.43 -6.01
CA TRP A 179 1.80 -3.48 -7.09
C TRP A 179 3.17 -3.08 -7.65
N MET A 180 4.11 -2.69 -6.77
CA MET A 180 5.48 -2.32 -7.16
C MET A 180 6.22 -3.47 -7.84
N LYS A 181 6.00 -4.69 -7.36
CA LYS A 181 6.58 -5.89 -7.94
C LYS A 181 6.08 -6.15 -9.37
N ASP A 182 4.75 -6.05 -9.59
CA ASP A 182 4.12 -6.39 -10.86
C ASP A 182 4.36 -5.34 -11.94
N TYR A 183 4.29 -4.04 -11.57
CA TYR A 183 4.33 -2.95 -12.55
C TYR A 183 5.67 -2.22 -12.66
N ILE A 184 6.58 -2.41 -11.70
CA ILE A 184 7.91 -1.80 -11.74
C ILE A 184 9.01 -2.85 -11.75
N PHE A 185 9.06 -3.73 -10.74
CA PHE A 185 10.16 -4.67 -10.61
C PHE A 185 10.27 -5.62 -11.80
N TYR A 186 9.21 -6.32 -12.12
CA TYR A 186 9.24 -7.30 -13.22
C TYR A 186 9.50 -6.64 -14.59
N PRO A 187 8.77 -5.61 -15.03
CA PRO A 187 9.04 -4.96 -16.31
C PRO A 187 10.47 -4.43 -16.42
N PHE A 188 11.00 -3.82 -15.34
CA PHE A 188 12.37 -3.34 -15.31
C PHE A 188 13.37 -4.47 -15.39
N SER A 189 13.19 -5.54 -14.58
CA SER A 189 14.12 -6.67 -14.50
C SER A 189 14.25 -7.45 -15.80
N ILE A 190 13.16 -7.57 -16.59
CA ILE A 190 13.18 -8.28 -17.88
C ILE A 190 13.51 -7.35 -19.07
N SER A 191 13.72 -6.05 -18.83
CA SER A 191 14.06 -5.11 -19.89
C SER A 191 15.36 -5.51 -20.58
N LYS A 192 15.48 -5.23 -21.91
CA LYS A 192 16.68 -5.52 -22.69
C LYS A 192 17.96 -4.95 -22.05
N LYS A 193 17.86 -3.71 -21.50
CA LYS A 193 18.98 -3.04 -20.83
C LYS A 193 19.41 -3.79 -19.56
N MET A 194 18.45 -4.23 -18.73
CA MET A 194 18.75 -4.91 -17.48
C MET A 194 19.28 -6.34 -17.72
N LEU A 195 18.75 -7.04 -18.73
CA LEU A 195 19.28 -8.34 -19.15
C LEU A 195 20.73 -8.23 -19.67
N ALA A 196 21.04 -7.17 -20.47
CA ALA A 196 22.40 -6.90 -20.92
C ALA A 196 23.33 -6.57 -19.75
N PHE A 197 22.89 -5.73 -18.81
CA PHE A 197 23.60 -5.44 -17.56
C PHE A 197 23.91 -6.72 -16.77
N GLY A 198 22.95 -7.60 -16.59
CA GLY A 198 23.15 -8.88 -15.92
C GLY A 198 24.16 -9.80 -16.60
N LYS A 199 24.17 -9.82 -17.96
CA LYS A 199 25.19 -10.57 -18.74
C LYS A 199 26.59 -9.96 -18.51
N LYS A 200 26.73 -8.64 -18.56
CA LYS A 200 28.00 -7.94 -18.31
C LYS A 200 28.49 -8.13 -16.88
N ALA A 201 27.60 -7.99 -15.91
CA ALA A 201 27.89 -8.21 -14.49
C ALA A 201 28.40 -9.63 -14.20
N LYS A 202 27.79 -10.66 -14.84
CA LYS A 202 28.27 -12.05 -14.73
C LYS A 202 29.67 -12.25 -15.27
N LYS A 203 30.06 -11.55 -16.35
CA LYS A 203 31.42 -11.63 -16.91
C LYS A 203 32.46 -10.98 -15.99
N ILE A 204 32.12 -9.87 -15.34
CA ILE A 204 33.04 -9.09 -14.49
C ILE A 204 33.12 -9.67 -13.06
N PHE A 205 31.98 -9.96 -12.44
CA PHE A 205 31.87 -10.32 -11.03
C PHE A 205 31.53 -11.79 -10.76
N GLY A 206 31.49 -12.61 -11.83
CA GLY A 206 31.15 -14.04 -11.72
C GLY A 206 29.65 -14.31 -11.63
N LYS A 207 29.27 -15.60 -11.72
CA LYS A 207 27.87 -16.05 -11.83
C LYS A 207 27.00 -15.63 -10.63
N LYS A 208 27.54 -15.72 -9.40
CA LYS A 208 26.76 -15.46 -8.16
C LYS A 208 26.44 -13.97 -8.05
N THR A 209 27.46 -13.13 -8.01
CA THR A 209 27.32 -11.67 -7.88
C THR A 209 26.61 -11.05 -9.08
N GLY A 210 26.90 -11.51 -10.29
CA GLY A 210 26.26 -11.01 -11.50
C GLY A 210 24.77 -11.36 -11.64
N LYS A 211 24.24 -12.34 -10.87
CA LYS A 211 22.79 -12.56 -10.76
C LYS A 211 22.14 -11.60 -9.76
N ILE A 212 22.86 -11.22 -8.71
CA ILE A 212 22.34 -10.40 -7.62
C ILE A 212 22.27 -8.92 -8.03
N LEU A 213 23.26 -8.39 -8.74
CA LEU A 213 23.34 -6.97 -9.10
C LEU A 213 22.10 -6.43 -9.82
N PRO A 214 21.50 -7.10 -10.83
CA PRO A 214 20.27 -6.63 -11.46
C PRO A 214 19.08 -6.60 -10.50
N ILE A 215 19.01 -7.57 -9.57
CA ILE A 215 17.97 -7.64 -8.54
C ILE A 215 18.11 -6.46 -7.56
N CYS A 216 19.34 -6.16 -7.13
CA CYS A 216 19.62 -5.00 -6.29
C CYS A 216 19.24 -3.69 -7.00
N ALA A 217 19.59 -3.54 -8.27
CA ALA A 217 19.23 -2.36 -9.05
C ALA A 217 17.70 -2.19 -9.17
N ALA A 218 16.97 -3.28 -9.39
CA ALA A 218 15.51 -3.24 -9.44
C ALA A 218 14.88 -2.90 -8.08
N ASN A 219 15.42 -3.43 -6.97
CA ASN A 219 14.99 -3.07 -5.63
C ASN A 219 15.28 -1.60 -5.29
N LEU A 220 16.46 -1.09 -5.64
CA LEU A 220 16.79 0.33 -5.48
C LEU A 220 15.82 1.23 -6.23
N LEU A 221 15.43 0.85 -7.46
CA LEU A 221 14.42 1.58 -8.22
C LEU A 221 13.08 1.60 -7.48
N ILE A 222 12.63 0.48 -6.92
CA ILE A 222 11.39 0.42 -6.14
C ILE A 222 11.46 1.38 -4.95
N PHE A 223 12.51 1.29 -4.13
CA PHE A 223 12.66 2.16 -2.96
C PHE A 223 12.74 3.64 -3.34
N PHE A 224 13.39 3.96 -4.45
CA PHE A 224 13.41 5.32 -4.99
C PHE A 224 12.01 5.80 -5.38
N VAL A 225 11.26 4.99 -6.14
CA VAL A 225 9.89 5.35 -6.56
C VAL A 225 8.96 5.48 -5.36
N VAL A 226 9.05 4.57 -4.39
CA VAL A 226 8.25 4.64 -3.15
C VAL A 226 8.63 5.88 -2.35
N GLY A 227 9.93 6.21 -2.23
CA GLY A 227 10.40 7.41 -1.54
C GLY A 227 9.87 8.69 -2.19
N VAL A 228 9.94 8.81 -3.52
CA VAL A 228 9.38 9.97 -4.26
C VAL A 228 7.86 10.06 -4.12
N TRP A 229 7.18 8.92 -4.05
CA TRP A 229 5.72 8.89 -3.87
C TRP A 229 5.28 9.32 -2.47
N HIS A 230 6.07 9.02 -1.46
CA HIS A 230 5.79 9.45 -0.07
C HIS A 230 6.11 10.94 0.18
N GLY A 231 6.91 11.60 -0.64
CA GLY A 231 7.31 13.02 -0.56
C GLY A 231 8.70 13.19 -0.02
#